data_2bc9d4b3029a86cff3377f35706e526d
#
_entry.id   2bc9d4b3029a86cff3377f35706e526d
#
_cell.length_a   1.000
_cell.length_b   1.000
_cell.length_c   1.000
_cell.angle_alpha   90.00
_cell.angle_beta   90.00
_cell.angle_gamma   90.00
#
_symmetry.space_group_name_H-M   'P 1'
#
loop_
_entity.id
_entity.type
_entity.pdbx_description
1 polymer ?
#
loop_
_entity_poly.entity_id
_entity_poly.type
_entity_poly.pdbx_seq_one_letter_code
_entity_poly.pdbx_strand_id
1 'polypeptide(L)'
;MISEDTLANEFVRVISEYYPKVGEVLDGCYVKVVTNYWGRPPKSFQHIVIYCPEEIMSYVESHKQKLTDVAENMGLIQVVLRNASRLLRDPMSKIKQSDPRMWLDLQWVSK
;
A
#
# COMPACT_ATOMS: atom_id res chain seq x y z
N MET A 1 5.93 -20.27 0.81
CA MET A 1 6.03 -18.86 0.36
C MET A 1 4.85 -18.08 0.90
N ILE A 2 5.10 -16.93 1.51
CA ILE A 2 4.05 -16.07 2.04
C ILE A 2 3.47 -15.25 0.88
N SER A 3 2.13 -15.27 0.72
CA SER A 3 1.48 -14.51 -0.35
C SER A 3 1.59 -13.01 -0.12
N GLU A 4 1.44 -12.24 -1.21
CA GLU A 4 1.43 -10.78 -1.13
C GLU A 4 0.30 -10.27 -0.23
N ASP A 5 -0.88 -10.88 -0.33
CA ASP A 5 -2.02 -10.51 0.52
C ASP A 5 -1.72 -10.76 2.01
N THR A 6 -1.09 -11.88 2.32
CA THR A 6 -0.70 -12.21 3.69
C THR A 6 0.29 -11.20 4.24
N LEU A 7 1.29 -10.80 3.42
CA LEU A 7 2.27 -9.79 3.82
C LEU A 7 1.62 -8.43 4.03
N ALA A 8 0.69 -8.04 3.17
CA ALA A 8 -0.03 -6.77 3.33
C ALA A 8 -0.84 -6.76 4.62
N ASN A 9 -1.57 -7.84 4.91
CA ASN A 9 -2.34 -7.96 6.14
C ASN A 9 -1.45 -7.94 7.38
N GLU A 10 -0.32 -8.63 7.33
CA GLU A 10 0.66 -8.64 8.42
C GLU A 10 1.24 -7.26 8.68
N PHE A 11 1.54 -6.51 7.62
CA PHE A 11 2.03 -5.15 7.74
C PHE A 11 1.02 -4.27 8.49
N VAL A 12 -0.25 -4.31 8.07
CA VAL A 12 -1.31 -3.52 8.72
C VAL A 12 -1.48 -3.95 10.19
N ARG A 13 -1.41 -5.25 10.45
CA ARG A 13 -1.52 -5.78 11.81
C ARG A 13 -0.41 -5.24 12.72
N VAL A 14 0.83 -5.26 12.24
CA VAL A 14 1.97 -4.77 13.02
C VAL A 14 1.86 -3.26 13.25
N ILE A 15 1.49 -2.50 12.23
CA ILE A 15 1.27 -1.06 12.37
C ILE A 15 0.19 -0.80 13.44
N SER A 16 -0.90 -1.55 13.41
CA SER A 16 -1.99 -1.37 14.37
C SER A 16 -1.57 -1.67 15.80
N GLU A 17 -0.64 -2.62 15.99
CA GLU A 17 -0.11 -2.93 17.32
C GLU A 17 0.81 -1.86 17.86
N TYR A 18 1.73 -1.34 17.04
CA TYR A 18 2.73 -0.37 17.48
C TYR A 18 2.26 1.07 17.37
N TYR A 19 1.41 1.36 16.41
CA TYR A 19 0.91 2.71 16.14
C TYR A 19 -0.60 2.67 15.89
N PRO A 20 -1.42 2.48 16.95
CA PRO A 20 -2.87 2.25 16.78
C PRO A 20 -3.61 3.31 15.97
N LYS A 21 -3.25 4.57 16.13
CA LYS A 21 -3.90 5.65 15.37
C LYS A 21 -3.58 5.58 13.87
N VAL A 22 -2.35 5.23 13.55
CA VAL A 22 -1.94 5.04 12.15
C VAL A 22 -2.67 3.84 11.58
N GLY A 23 -2.78 2.75 12.35
CA GLY A 23 -3.52 1.56 11.96
C GLY A 23 -4.98 1.85 11.64
N GLU A 24 -5.65 2.67 12.47
CA GLU A 24 -7.03 3.09 12.21
C GLU A 24 -7.16 3.84 10.89
N VAL A 25 -6.21 4.72 10.59
CA VAL A 25 -6.22 5.47 9.32
C VAL A 25 -5.97 4.52 8.15
N LEU A 26 -5.10 3.53 8.30
CA LEU A 26 -4.82 2.56 7.23
C LEU A 26 -6.04 1.68 6.92
N ASP A 27 -6.97 1.52 7.85
CA ASP A 27 -8.23 0.81 7.58
C ASP A 27 -9.04 1.51 6.49
N GLY A 28 -8.85 2.82 6.31
CA GLY A 28 -9.46 3.57 5.22
C GLY A 28 -8.64 3.64 3.95
N CYS A 29 -7.55 2.87 3.88
CA CYS A 29 -6.64 2.83 2.73
C CYS A 29 -6.61 1.43 2.13
N TYR A 30 -6.15 1.33 0.89
CA TYR A 30 -5.88 0.05 0.26
C TYR A 30 -4.37 -0.22 0.31
N VAL A 31 -3.97 -1.30 0.98
CA VAL A 31 -2.57 -1.68 1.15
C VAL A 31 -2.26 -2.90 0.28
N LYS A 32 -1.23 -2.79 -0.54
CA LYS A 32 -0.86 -3.85 -1.47
C LYS A 32 0.65 -4.09 -1.41
N VAL A 33 1.06 -5.36 -1.42
CA VAL A 33 2.47 -5.74 -1.58
C VAL A 33 2.70 -6.05 -3.05
N VAL A 34 3.76 -5.49 -3.62
CA VAL A 34 4.13 -5.73 -5.01
C VAL A 34 5.51 -6.39 -5.03
N THR A 35 5.63 -7.45 -5.82
CA THR A 35 6.89 -8.19 -6.00
C THR A 35 7.46 -7.87 -7.37
N ASN A 36 8.71 -7.43 -7.40
CA ASN A 36 9.46 -7.18 -8.63
C ASN A 36 10.67 -8.09 -8.67
N TYR A 37 11.09 -8.45 -9.88
CA TYR A 37 12.26 -9.30 -10.10
C TYR A 37 13.33 -8.49 -10.81
N TRP A 38 14.57 -8.64 -10.37
CA TRP A 38 15.69 -7.90 -10.92
C TRP A 38 16.95 -8.74 -10.92
N GLY A 39 17.75 -8.59 -11.95
CA GLY A 39 19.07 -9.17 -12.03
C GLY A 39 19.13 -10.53 -12.71
N ARG A 40 20.35 -11.05 -12.82
CA ARG A 40 20.65 -12.38 -13.39
C ARG A 40 21.63 -13.10 -12.49
N PRO A 41 21.23 -14.18 -11.74
CA PRO A 41 19.85 -14.72 -11.70
C PRO A 41 18.86 -13.75 -11.06
N PRO A 42 17.56 -13.86 -11.41
CA PRO A 42 16.57 -12.93 -10.86
C PRO A 42 16.43 -13.03 -9.36
N LYS A 43 16.39 -11.89 -8.69
CA LYS A 43 16.08 -11.80 -7.26
C LYS A 43 14.77 -11.06 -7.10
N SER A 44 13.95 -11.50 -6.16
CA SER A 44 12.69 -10.84 -5.88
C SER A 44 12.87 -9.72 -4.86
N PHE A 45 12.21 -8.59 -5.12
CA PHE A 45 12.16 -7.47 -4.20
C PHE A 45 10.70 -7.12 -3.97
N GLN A 46 10.32 -6.94 -2.72
CA GLN A 46 8.94 -6.62 -2.37
C GLN A 46 8.85 -5.25 -1.73
N HIS A 47 7.82 -4.49 -2.13
CA HIS A 47 7.55 -3.20 -1.52
C HIS A 47 6.06 -3.05 -1.23
N ILE A 48 5.73 -2.14 -0.31
CA ILE A 48 4.36 -1.83 0.08
C ILE A 48 3.91 -0.61 -0.70
N VAL A 49 2.73 -0.69 -1.30
CA VAL A 49 2.04 0.46 -1.90
C VAL A 49 0.78 0.72 -1.10
N ILE A 50 0.60 1.93 -0.60
CA ILE A 50 -0.57 2.34 0.16
C ILE A 50 -1.34 3.36 -0.66
N TYR A 51 -2.56 3.00 -1.04
CA TYR A 51 -3.46 3.88 -1.79
C TYR A 51 -4.37 4.59 -0.80
N CYS A 52 -4.18 5.88 -0.65
CA CYS A 52 -4.88 6.69 0.33
C CYS A 52 -5.91 7.62 -0.32
N PRO A 53 -7.09 7.81 0.30
CA PRO A 53 -7.97 8.90 -0.11
C PRO A 53 -7.27 10.25 0.07
N GLU A 54 -7.62 11.21 -0.77
CA GLU A 54 -6.97 12.52 -0.75
C GLU A 54 -7.03 13.20 0.62
N GLU A 55 -8.13 13.01 1.35
CA GLU A 55 -8.36 13.66 2.64
C GLU A 55 -7.36 13.24 3.72
N ILE A 56 -6.85 12.01 3.64
CA ILE A 56 -5.95 11.48 4.66
C ILE A 56 -4.50 11.34 4.17
N MET A 57 -4.23 11.69 2.92
CA MET A 57 -2.92 11.53 2.31
C MET A 57 -1.82 12.24 3.12
N SER A 58 -2.06 13.49 3.52
CA SER A 58 -1.09 14.27 4.30
C SER A 58 -0.77 13.63 5.65
N TYR A 59 -1.78 13.07 6.30
CA TYR A 59 -1.59 12.38 7.57
C TYR A 59 -0.68 11.16 7.39
N VAL A 60 -0.96 10.35 6.37
CA VAL A 60 -0.16 9.14 6.12
C VAL A 60 1.28 9.52 5.73
N GLU A 61 1.45 10.56 4.91
CA GLU A 61 2.78 11.05 4.55
C GLU A 61 3.59 11.49 5.77
N SER A 62 2.94 12.14 6.73
CA SER A 62 3.61 12.59 7.96
C SER A 62 4.11 11.44 8.83
N HIS A 63 3.56 10.24 8.65
CA HIS A 63 3.96 9.03 9.37
C HIS A 63 4.74 8.04 8.52
N LYS A 64 5.20 8.47 7.35
CA LYS A 64 5.89 7.58 6.40
C LYS A 64 7.12 6.89 7.01
N GLN A 65 7.86 7.57 7.88
CA GLN A 65 9.04 6.98 8.51
C GLN A 65 8.66 5.77 9.38
N LYS A 66 7.56 5.86 10.12
CA LYS A 66 7.07 4.75 10.95
C LYS A 66 6.68 3.56 10.08
N LEU A 67 6.00 3.83 8.97
CA LEU A 67 5.60 2.80 8.02
C LEU A 67 6.83 2.14 7.39
N THR A 68 7.82 2.93 7.02
CA THR A 68 9.06 2.43 6.43
C THR A 68 9.82 1.53 7.40
N ASP A 69 9.90 1.92 8.68
CA ASP A 69 10.60 1.13 9.70
C ASP A 69 9.97 -0.25 9.85
N VAL A 70 8.64 -0.33 9.88
CA VAL A 70 7.95 -1.63 9.96
C VAL A 70 8.17 -2.45 8.69
N ALA A 71 8.07 -1.81 7.53
CA ALA A 71 8.28 -2.50 6.26
C ALA A 71 9.68 -3.10 6.17
N GLU A 72 10.70 -2.34 6.54
CA GLU A 72 12.08 -2.82 6.53
C GLU A 72 12.29 -4.00 7.47
N ASN A 73 11.68 -3.96 8.66
CA ASN A 73 11.74 -5.06 9.62
C ASN A 73 11.07 -6.33 9.10
N MET A 74 10.15 -6.21 8.15
CA MET A 74 9.50 -7.34 7.50
C MET A 74 10.23 -7.82 6.25
N GLY A 75 11.37 -7.21 5.90
CA GLY A 75 12.12 -7.55 4.71
C GLY A 75 11.63 -6.89 3.43
N LEU A 76 10.78 -5.88 3.55
CA LEU A 76 10.29 -5.11 2.42
C LEU A 76 11.22 -3.93 2.15
N ILE A 77 11.40 -3.56 0.89
CA ILE A 77 12.43 -2.57 0.56
C ILE A 77 11.99 -1.12 0.68
N GLN A 78 10.70 -0.84 0.54
CA GLN A 78 10.23 0.54 0.66
C GLN A 78 8.71 0.61 0.80
N VAL A 79 8.24 1.80 1.18
CA VAL A 79 6.82 2.14 1.23
C VAL A 79 6.56 3.22 0.18
N VAL A 80 5.58 2.99 -0.68
CA VAL A 80 5.16 3.95 -1.71
C VAL A 80 3.74 4.39 -1.39
N LEU A 81 3.51 5.70 -1.36
CA LEU A 81 2.18 6.27 -1.12
C LEU A 81 1.58 6.76 -2.43
N ARG A 82 0.30 6.43 -2.66
CA ARG A 82 -0.43 6.83 -3.87
C ARG A 82 -1.76 7.47 -3.48
N ASN A 83 -2.15 8.47 -4.23
CA ASN A 83 -3.44 9.13 -4.03
C ASN A 83 -4.53 8.35 -4.78
N ALA A 84 -5.36 7.61 -4.04
CA ALA A 84 -6.41 6.77 -4.63
C ALA A 84 -7.46 7.61 -5.35
N SER A 85 -7.84 8.75 -4.79
CA SER A 85 -8.83 9.64 -5.40
C SER A 85 -8.37 10.17 -6.75
N ARG A 86 -7.09 10.55 -6.84
CA ARG A 86 -6.51 11.04 -8.09
C ARG A 86 -6.46 9.93 -9.15
N LEU A 87 -6.07 8.71 -8.76
CA LEU A 87 -5.99 7.59 -9.69
C LEU A 87 -7.36 7.23 -10.28
N LEU A 88 -8.41 7.28 -9.47
CA LEU A 88 -9.75 6.99 -9.93
C LEU A 88 -10.29 8.06 -10.89
N ARG A 89 -9.89 9.31 -10.70
CA ARG A 89 -10.35 10.43 -11.54
C ARG A 89 -9.51 10.63 -12.81
N ASP A 90 -8.33 10.03 -12.85
CA ASP A 90 -7.40 10.23 -13.98
C ASP A 90 -7.84 9.40 -15.19
N PRO A 91 -8.25 10.03 -16.31
CA PRO A 91 -8.65 9.30 -17.50
C PRO A 91 -7.51 8.50 -18.14
N MET A 92 -6.25 8.84 -17.82
CA MET A 92 -5.08 8.12 -18.32
C MET A 92 -4.70 6.92 -17.46
N SER A 93 -5.37 6.71 -16.32
CA SER A 93 -5.02 5.68 -15.35
C SER A 93 -5.48 4.34 -15.87
N LYS A 94 -5.68 3.70 -16.59
CA LYS A 94 -6.10 2.38 -17.09
C LYS A 94 -6.30 1.32 -16.00
N ILE A 95 -6.42 1.70 -14.73
CA ILE A 95 -6.62 0.73 -13.64
C ILE A 95 -7.89 -0.10 -13.85
N LYS A 96 -8.98 0.53 -14.25
CA LYS A 96 -10.25 -0.16 -14.51
C LYS A 96 -10.08 -1.30 -15.51
N GLN A 97 -9.23 -1.12 -16.51
CA GLN A 97 -9.01 -2.11 -17.57
C GLN A 97 -7.96 -3.14 -17.19
N SER A 98 -6.86 -2.69 -16.57
CA SER A 98 -5.73 -3.56 -16.25
C SER A 98 -5.91 -4.35 -14.96
N ASP A 99 -6.60 -3.80 -13.97
CA ASP A 99 -6.86 -4.44 -12.69
C ASP A 99 -8.25 -4.03 -12.18
N PRO A 100 -9.33 -4.63 -12.71
CA PRO A 100 -10.70 -4.28 -12.31
C PRO A 100 -10.98 -4.46 -10.82
N ARG A 101 -10.40 -5.49 -10.21
CA ARG A 101 -10.60 -5.75 -8.78
C ARG A 101 -10.00 -4.63 -7.93
N MET A 102 -8.79 -4.21 -8.24
CA MET A 102 -8.15 -3.11 -7.54
C MET A 102 -8.92 -1.81 -7.73
N TRP A 103 -9.43 -1.57 -8.94
CA TRP A 103 -10.24 -0.41 -9.23
C TRP A 103 -11.49 -0.35 -8.33
N LEU A 104 -12.17 -1.50 -8.13
CA LEU A 104 -13.31 -1.58 -7.23
C LEU A 104 -12.89 -1.31 -5.78
N ASP A 105 -11.78 -1.90 -5.34
CA ASP A 105 -11.27 -1.70 -3.99
C ASP A 105 -10.92 -0.24 -3.73
N LEU A 106 -10.32 0.45 -4.71
CA LEU A 106 -10.00 1.86 -4.60
C LEU A 106 -11.26 2.74 -4.51
N GLN A 107 -12.34 2.34 -5.18
CA GLN A 107 -13.60 3.07 -5.07
C GLN A 107 -14.18 3.01 -3.65
N TRP A 108 -14.04 1.87 -2.98
CA TRP A 108 -14.44 1.75 -1.57
C TRP A 108 -13.63 2.68 -0.68
N VAL A 109 -12.33 2.74 -0.89
CA VAL A 109 -11.42 3.56 -0.12
C VAL A 109 -11.70 5.06 -0.31
N SER A 110 -12.07 5.46 -1.53
CA SER A 110 -12.23 6.88 -1.88
C SER A 110 -13.62 7.45 -1.56
N LYS A 111 -14.48 6.66 -0.96
CA LYS A 111 -15.83 7.19 -0.58
C LYS A 111 -15.78 8.04 0.72
#